data_3663dc966b4a2ea64b7ea7e489275896
#
_entry.id   3663dc966b4a2ea64b7ea7e489275896
#
_cell.length_a   1.000
_cell.length_b   1.000
_cell.length_c   1.000
_cell.angle_alpha   90.00
_cell.angle_beta   90.00
_cell.angle_gamma   90.00
#
_symmetry.space_group_name_H-M   'P 1'
#
loop_
_entity.id
_entity.type
_entity.pdbx_description
1 polymer ?
#
loop_
_entity_poly.entity_id
_entity_poly.type
_entity_poly.pdbx_seq_one_letter_code
_entity_poly.pdbx_strand_id
1 'polypeptide(L)' 'MYEFHIRNIHTNETNIIFGYTANNAFRRAGIVNTELWNWEIEFYEYVD' A
#
# COMPACT_ATOMS: atom_id res chain seq x y z
N MET A 1 -0.91 -2.76 -13.84
CA MET A 1 -1.07 -2.89 -12.38
C MET A 1 0.27 -2.65 -11.72
N TYR A 2 0.27 -2.04 -10.55
CA TYR A 2 1.48 -1.75 -9.81
C TYR A 2 1.55 -2.59 -8.55
N GLU A 3 2.77 -2.90 -8.15
CA GLU A 3 3.07 -3.55 -6.88
C GLU A 3 3.60 -2.46 -5.95
N PHE A 4 2.95 -2.26 -4.81
CA PHE A 4 3.34 -1.24 -3.84
C PHE A 4 3.88 -1.92 -2.59
N HIS A 5 5.08 -1.54 -2.18
CA HIS A 5 5.70 -2.01 -0.95
C HIS A 5 5.48 -0.97 0.12
N ILE A 6 4.70 -1.32 1.13
CA ILE A 6 4.28 -0.40 2.17
C ILE A 6 4.79 -0.84 3.53
N ARG A 7 4.96 0.14 4.42
CA ARG A 7 5.39 -0.09 5.79
C ARG A 7 4.50 0.68 6.73
N ASN A 8 4.08 0.03 7.80
CA ASN A 8 3.32 0.70 8.85
C ASN A 8 4.29 1.51 9.70
N ILE A 9 4.07 2.82 9.81
CA ILE A 9 5.00 3.73 10.49
C ILE A 9 5.00 3.54 12.01
N HIS A 10 3.99 2.87 12.56
CA HIS A 10 3.89 2.64 13.99
C HIS A 10 4.47 1.30 14.42
N THR A 11 4.30 0.27 13.59
CA THR A 11 4.69 -1.10 13.95
C THR A 11 5.90 -1.60 13.17
N ASN A 12 6.29 -0.88 12.09
CA ASN A 12 7.32 -1.30 11.13
C ASN A 12 6.95 -2.56 10.34
N GLU A 13 5.69 -2.98 10.42
CA GLU A 13 5.19 -4.09 9.64
C GLU A 13 5.21 -3.72 8.15
N THR A 14 5.66 -4.65 7.31
CA THR A 14 5.72 -4.43 5.87
C THR A 14 4.71 -5.30 5.17
N ASN A 15 4.24 -4.83 4.01
CA ASN A 15 3.29 -5.57 3.21
C ASN A 15 3.45 -5.20 1.75
N ILE A 16 2.94 -6.05 0.87
CA ILE A 16 2.95 -5.80 -0.57
C ILE A 16 1.51 -5.84 -1.03
N ILE A 17 1.08 -4.75 -1.67
CA ILE A 17 -0.29 -4.63 -2.16
C ILE A 17 -0.26 -4.30 -3.64
N PHE A 18 -1.33 -4.61 -4.34
CA PHE A 18 -1.42 -4.48 -5.80
C PHE A 18 -2.61 -3.63 -6.19
N GLY A 19 -2.44 -2.78 -7.18
CA GLY A 19 -3.53 -1.98 -7.71
C GLY A 19 -3.08 -1.15 -8.89
N TYR A 20 -4.05 -0.47 -9.50
CA TYR A 20 -3.77 0.40 -10.64
C TYR A 20 -3.24 1.77 -10.19
N THR A 21 -3.62 2.17 -8.99
CA THR A 21 -3.14 3.37 -8.32
C THR A 21 -2.89 3.02 -6.86
N ALA A 22 -2.22 3.90 -6.12
CA ALA A 22 -2.01 3.69 -4.69
C ALA A 22 -3.34 3.55 -3.95
N ASN A 23 -4.29 4.46 -4.21
CA ASN A 23 -5.60 4.39 -3.57
C ASN A 23 -6.34 3.10 -3.90
N ASN A 24 -6.27 2.66 -5.14
CA ASN A 24 -6.87 1.40 -5.55
C ASN A 24 -6.25 0.23 -4.81
N ALA A 25 -4.91 0.23 -4.70
CA ALA A 25 -4.19 -0.84 -4.01
C ALA A 25 -4.58 -0.92 -2.53
N PHE A 26 -4.64 0.22 -1.85
CA PHE A 26 -5.05 0.26 -0.44
C PHE A 26 -6.48 -0.25 -0.27
N ARG A 27 -7.38 0.16 -1.15
CA ARG A 27 -8.77 -0.27 -1.10
C ARG A 27 -8.88 -1.78 -1.30
N ARG A 28 -8.16 -2.32 -2.29
CA ARG A 28 -8.19 -3.76 -2.56
C ARG A 28 -7.61 -4.57 -1.40
N ALA A 29 -6.67 -3.99 -0.67
CA ALA A 29 -6.08 -4.64 0.50
C ALA A 29 -6.95 -4.55 1.75
N GLY A 30 -8.08 -3.80 1.67
CA GLY A 30 -8.98 -3.65 2.81
C GLY A 30 -8.53 -2.56 3.78
N ILE A 31 -7.59 -1.71 3.38
CA ILE A 31 -7.11 -0.61 4.23
C ILE A 31 -8.03 0.59 3.99
N VAL A 32 -8.77 0.97 5.03
CA VAL A 32 -9.75 2.07 4.93
C VAL A 32 -9.06 3.43 4.96
N ASN A 33 -9.75 4.46 4.45
CA ASN A 33 -9.19 5.80 4.33
C ASN A 33 -8.63 6.35 5.64
N THR A 34 -9.26 6.05 6.77
CA THR A 34 -8.83 6.54 8.07
C THR A 34 -7.52 5.91 8.54
N GLU A 35 -7.09 4.84 7.89
CA GLU A 35 -5.84 4.14 8.23
C GLU A 35 -4.69 4.46 7.27
N LEU A 36 -4.94 5.23 6.21
CA LEU A 36 -3.90 5.52 5.22
C LEU A 36 -2.71 6.23 5.83
N TRP A 37 -2.93 7.05 6.88
CA TRP A 37 -1.88 7.78 7.56
C TRP A 37 -0.88 6.89 8.29
N ASN A 38 -1.26 5.64 8.52
CA ASN A 38 -0.42 4.67 9.24
C ASN A 38 0.56 3.97 8.31
N TRP A 39 0.41 4.16 6.99
CA TRP A 39 1.21 3.45 6.00
C TRP A 39 2.00 4.39 5.13
N GLU A 40 3.23 3.98 4.85
CA GLU A 40 4.14 4.71 3.98
C GLU A 40 4.49 3.81 2.80
N ILE A 41 4.44 4.36 1.58
CA ILE A 41 4.87 3.63 0.39
C ILE A 41 6.38 3.79 0.28
N GLU A 42 7.10 2.70 0.45
CA GLU A 42 8.55 2.73 0.37
C GLU A 42 9.03 2.76 -1.07
N PHE A 43 8.42 1.94 -1.90
CA PHE A 43 8.66 1.98 -3.34
C PHE A 43 7.55 1.21 -4.05
N TYR A 44 7.49 1.37 -5.36
CA TYR A 44 6.54 0.67 -6.19
C TYR A 44 7.17 0.35 -7.53
N GLU A 45 6.63 -0.65 -8.22
CA GLU A 45 7.06 -0.97 -9.57
C GLU A 45 5.89 -1.50 -10.37
N TYR A 46 5.97 -1.35 -11.68
CA TYR A 46 4.93 -1.82 -12.58
C TYR A 46 5.05 -3.32 -12.75
N VAL A 47 3.93 -4.02 -12.61
CA VAL A 47 3.83 -5.46 -12.88
C VAL A 47 2.59 -5.68 -13.72
N ASP A 48 2.61 -6.66 -14.57
CA ASP A 48 1.46 -6.96 -15.42
C ASP A 48 0.26 -7.50 -14.66
#